data_6bdf8c5d24135304de9e6d46da3bb3ba
#
_entry.id   6bdf8c5d24135304de9e6d46da3bb3ba
#
_cell.length_a   1.000
_cell.length_b   1.000
_cell.length_c   1.000
_cell.angle_alpha   90.00
_cell.angle_beta   90.00
_cell.angle_gamma   90.00
#
_symmetry.space_group_name_H-M   'P 1'
#
loop_
_entity.id
_entity.type
_entity.pdbx_description
1 polymer ?
#
loop_
_entity_poly.entity_id
_entity_poly.type
_entity_poly.pdbx_seq_one_letter_code
_entity_poly.pdbx_strand_id
1 'polypeptide(L)'
;MRKFLKNILCFYLLSFCFFKIEKVQSIIPYYYFPTIKNLEKEGLSIGKNAYQLLFFGQYEDSLNLAKLAVKINAKDEKLWLILSEAQVANSLYKNALKSLDKAQEINPNISEIYFAKSNIYF
;
A
#
# COMPACT_ATOMS: atom_id res chain seq x y z
N MET A 1 12.75 47.36 -31.55
CA MET A 1 12.60 45.96 -31.96
C MET A 1 13.09 44.93 -30.90
N ARG A 2 14.20 45.19 -30.22
CA ARG A 2 14.69 44.21 -29.20
C ARG A 2 13.81 44.07 -27.97
N LYS A 3 13.06 45.08 -27.53
CA LYS A 3 12.10 45.00 -26.38
C LYS A 3 10.85 44.21 -26.72
N PHE A 4 10.41 44.20 -27.99
CA PHE A 4 9.24 43.48 -28.46
C PHE A 4 9.48 41.96 -28.50
N LEU A 5 10.66 41.53 -28.93
CA LEU A 5 11.09 40.13 -28.94
C LEU A 5 11.26 39.54 -27.54
N LYS A 6 11.76 40.31 -26.57
CA LYS A 6 11.85 39.85 -25.14
C LYS A 6 10.49 39.64 -24.52
N ASN A 7 9.52 40.50 -24.83
CA ASN A 7 8.15 40.32 -24.28
C ASN A 7 7.43 39.14 -24.94
N ILE A 8 7.65 38.86 -26.20
CA ILE A 8 7.10 37.69 -26.90
C ILE A 8 7.73 36.40 -26.35
N LEU A 9 9.04 36.38 -26.08
CA LEU A 9 9.72 35.22 -25.50
C LEU A 9 9.27 34.94 -24.07
N CYS A 10 9.08 35.98 -23.25
CA CYS A 10 8.48 35.81 -21.88
C CYS A 10 7.05 35.31 -21.94
N PHE A 11 6.25 35.74 -22.91
CA PHE A 11 4.87 35.26 -23.09
C PHE A 11 4.84 33.81 -23.54
N TYR A 12 5.74 33.38 -24.42
CA TYR A 12 5.89 31.97 -24.79
C TYR A 12 6.38 31.07 -23.65
N LEU A 13 7.30 31.55 -22.84
CA LEU A 13 7.79 30.80 -21.65
C LEU A 13 6.72 30.67 -20.60
N LEU A 14 5.92 31.70 -20.31
CA LEU A 14 4.78 31.65 -19.40
C LEU A 14 3.67 30.73 -19.93
N SER A 15 3.36 30.78 -21.23
CA SER A 15 2.40 29.87 -21.86
C SER A 15 2.88 28.40 -21.81
N PHE A 16 4.17 28.15 -21.93
CA PHE A 16 4.75 26.80 -21.85
C PHE A 16 4.73 26.26 -20.42
N CYS A 17 4.92 27.09 -19.39
CA CYS A 17 4.78 26.72 -17.99
C CYS A 17 3.30 26.41 -17.64
N PHE A 18 2.36 27.18 -18.16
CA PHE A 18 0.91 26.94 -17.96
C PHE A 18 0.45 25.64 -18.63
N PHE A 19 0.96 25.31 -19.79
CA PHE A 19 0.65 24.06 -20.50
C PHE A 19 1.17 22.81 -19.77
N LYS A 20 2.29 22.92 -19.06
CA LYS A 20 2.82 21.82 -18.25
C LYS A 20 1.99 21.55 -16.98
N ILE A 21 1.39 22.58 -16.40
CA ILE A 21 0.55 22.45 -15.21
C ILE A 21 -0.80 21.81 -15.57
N GLU A 22 -1.40 22.13 -16.70
CA GLU A 22 -2.65 21.50 -17.16
C GLU A 22 -2.49 20.00 -17.47
N LYS A 23 -1.34 19.59 -18.02
CA LYS A 23 -1.07 18.16 -18.26
C LYS A 23 -0.92 17.35 -16.99
N VAL A 24 -0.47 17.93 -15.89
CA VAL A 24 -0.37 17.22 -14.59
C VAL A 24 -1.73 17.03 -13.93
N GLN A 25 -2.69 17.94 -14.14
CA GLN A 25 -4.05 17.81 -13.62
C GLN A 25 -4.92 16.79 -14.38
N SER A 26 -4.62 16.51 -15.65
CA SER A 26 -5.38 15.53 -16.43
C SER A 26 -4.97 14.07 -16.22
N ILE A 27 -3.94 13.81 -15.39
CA ILE A 27 -3.41 12.47 -15.13
C ILE A 27 -4.12 11.79 -13.94
N ILE A 28 -4.92 12.52 -13.17
CA ILE A 28 -5.79 11.88 -12.16
C ILE A 28 -7.06 11.46 -12.88
N PRO A 29 -7.27 10.16 -13.16
CA PRO A 29 -8.51 9.71 -13.76
C PRO A 29 -9.64 9.99 -12.79
N TYR A 30 -10.45 10.97 -13.08
CA TYR A 30 -11.57 11.47 -12.27
C TYR A 30 -12.68 10.41 -12.04
N TYR A 31 -12.56 9.21 -12.64
CA TYR A 31 -13.61 8.17 -12.64
C TYR A 31 -13.12 6.77 -12.27
N TYR A 32 -12.01 6.63 -11.56
CA TYR A 32 -11.65 5.32 -11.07
C TYR A 32 -12.40 5.06 -9.75
N PHE A 33 -13.65 4.62 -9.85
CA PHE A 33 -14.30 3.93 -8.74
C PHE A 33 -13.85 2.45 -8.80
N PRO A 34 -12.99 2.00 -7.89
CA PRO A 34 -12.64 0.60 -7.86
C PRO A 34 -13.90 -0.21 -7.56
N THR A 35 -14.24 -1.12 -8.46
CA THR A 35 -15.24 -2.14 -8.15
C THR A 35 -14.75 -3.00 -6.99
N ILE A 36 -15.66 -3.59 -6.21
CA ILE A 36 -15.31 -4.47 -5.06
C ILE A 36 -14.24 -5.49 -5.45
N LYS A 37 -14.34 -6.08 -6.65
CA LYS A 37 -13.35 -7.02 -7.19
C LYS A 37 -11.97 -6.38 -7.43
N ASN A 38 -11.92 -5.11 -7.81
CA ASN A 38 -10.66 -4.38 -7.97
C ASN A 38 -10.03 -4.04 -6.61
N LEU A 39 -10.84 -3.71 -5.60
CA LEU A 39 -10.37 -3.47 -4.24
C LEU A 39 -9.72 -4.73 -3.63
N GLU A 40 -10.30 -5.90 -3.83
CA GLU A 40 -9.71 -7.17 -3.39
C GLU A 40 -8.34 -7.40 -4.04
N LYS A 41 -8.24 -7.16 -5.34
CA LYS A 41 -6.98 -7.28 -6.10
C LYS A 41 -5.94 -6.25 -5.64
N GLU A 42 -6.36 -5.02 -5.37
CA GLU A 42 -5.48 -3.96 -4.87
C GLU A 42 -4.97 -4.29 -3.46
N GLY A 43 -5.84 -4.76 -2.57
CA GLY A 43 -5.45 -5.20 -1.24
C GLY A 43 -4.37 -6.28 -1.28
N LEU A 44 -4.53 -7.29 -2.15
CA LEU A 44 -3.56 -8.35 -2.32
C LEU A 44 -2.23 -7.85 -2.92
N SER A 45 -2.28 -6.91 -3.86
CA SER A 45 -1.09 -6.29 -4.44
C SER A 45 -0.29 -5.51 -3.39
N ILE A 46 -0.98 -4.71 -2.57
CA ILE A 46 -0.37 -3.96 -1.46
C ILE A 46 0.22 -4.92 -0.42
N GLY A 47 -0.49 -6.00 -0.11
CA GLY A 47 0.00 -7.06 0.79
C GLY A 47 1.29 -7.71 0.29
N LYS A 48 1.39 -8.02 -0.99
CA LYS A 48 2.62 -8.53 -1.61
C LYS A 48 3.78 -7.55 -1.49
N ASN A 49 3.52 -6.27 -1.73
CA ASN A 49 4.55 -5.23 -1.56
C ASN A 49 4.99 -5.11 -0.09
N ALA A 50 4.06 -5.20 0.86
CA ALA A 50 4.38 -5.24 2.28
C ALA A 50 5.30 -6.43 2.63
N TYR A 51 5.01 -7.61 2.08
CA TYR A 51 5.83 -8.80 2.27
C TYR A 51 7.23 -8.65 1.67
N GLN A 52 7.36 -8.02 0.49
CA GLN A 52 8.67 -7.72 -0.10
C GLN A 52 9.49 -6.76 0.78
N LEU A 53 8.86 -5.76 1.38
CA LEU A 53 9.54 -4.84 2.29
C LEU A 53 10.06 -5.55 3.55
N LEU A 54 9.34 -6.57 4.07
CA LEU A 54 9.85 -7.44 5.14
C LEU A 54 11.15 -8.13 4.73
N PHE A 55 11.19 -8.67 3.53
CA PHE A 55 12.37 -9.35 3.00
C PHE A 55 13.59 -8.43 2.88
N PHE A 56 13.35 -7.15 2.55
CA PHE A 56 14.39 -6.13 2.48
C PHE A 56 14.73 -5.47 3.83
N GLY A 57 14.12 -5.90 4.93
CA GLY A 57 14.36 -5.35 6.25
C GLY A 57 13.71 -3.99 6.53
N GLN A 58 12.82 -3.53 5.65
CA GLN A 58 12.06 -2.29 5.81
C GLN A 58 10.79 -2.54 6.63
N TYR A 59 10.97 -2.83 7.91
CA TYR A 59 9.91 -3.36 8.77
C TYR A 59 8.78 -2.36 9.05
N GLU A 60 9.10 -1.08 9.24
CA GLU A 60 8.11 -0.03 9.50
C GLU A 60 7.23 0.23 8.28
N ASP A 61 7.83 0.35 7.09
CA ASP A 61 7.11 0.54 5.84
C ASP A 61 6.23 -0.68 5.51
N SER A 62 6.77 -1.88 5.73
CA SER A 62 6.01 -3.12 5.62
C SER A 62 4.78 -3.11 6.52
N LEU A 63 4.92 -2.72 7.79
CA LEU A 63 3.82 -2.64 8.75
C LEU A 63 2.73 -1.68 8.29
N ASN A 64 3.12 -0.52 7.77
CA ASN A 64 2.18 0.49 7.27
C ASN A 64 1.41 -0.01 6.05
N LEU A 65 2.09 -0.65 5.09
CA LEU A 65 1.43 -1.23 3.91
C LEU A 65 0.55 -2.43 4.28
N ALA A 66 0.98 -3.30 5.18
CA ALA A 66 0.19 -4.43 5.64
C ALA A 66 -1.11 -3.98 6.33
N LYS A 67 -1.05 -2.96 7.18
CA LYS A 67 -2.24 -2.34 7.77
C LYS A 67 -3.19 -1.78 6.72
N LEU A 68 -2.66 -1.13 5.69
CA LEU A 68 -3.45 -0.60 4.58
C LEU A 68 -4.12 -1.73 3.79
N ALA A 69 -3.39 -2.80 3.47
CA ALA A 69 -3.91 -3.96 2.75
C ALA A 69 -5.11 -4.60 3.47
N VAL A 70 -5.00 -4.80 4.79
CA VAL A 70 -6.09 -5.32 5.62
C VAL A 70 -7.30 -4.38 5.68
N LYS A 71 -7.08 -3.06 5.69
CA LYS A 71 -8.19 -2.09 5.62
C LYS A 71 -8.96 -2.17 4.30
N ILE A 72 -8.26 -2.44 3.20
CA ILE A 72 -8.86 -2.56 1.87
C ILE A 72 -9.62 -3.87 1.75
N ASN A 73 -9.04 -4.98 2.21
CA ASN A 73 -9.66 -6.29 2.17
C ASN A 73 -9.45 -7.08 3.48
N ALA A 74 -10.33 -6.85 4.44
CA ALA A 74 -10.29 -7.51 5.75
C ALA A 74 -10.72 -8.99 5.72
N LYS A 75 -11.23 -9.49 4.59
CA LYS A 75 -11.73 -10.87 4.45
C LYS A 75 -10.67 -11.85 3.94
N ASP A 76 -9.51 -11.37 3.55
CA ASP A 76 -8.42 -12.20 3.07
C ASP A 76 -7.49 -12.58 4.22
N GLU A 77 -7.47 -13.85 4.59
CA GLU A 77 -6.63 -14.38 5.67
C GLU A 77 -5.13 -14.18 5.42
N LYS A 78 -4.71 -14.16 4.16
CA LYS A 78 -3.30 -13.96 3.78
C LYS A 78 -2.80 -12.57 4.15
N LEU A 79 -3.67 -11.57 4.05
CA LEU A 79 -3.32 -10.21 4.44
C LEU A 79 -3.13 -10.08 5.94
N TRP A 80 -3.93 -10.79 6.73
CA TRP A 80 -3.75 -10.87 8.18
C TRP A 80 -2.47 -11.61 8.58
N LEU A 81 -2.08 -12.65 7.83
CA LEU A 81 -0.79 -13.32 8.02
C LEU A 81 0.37 -12.37 7.74
N ILE A 82 0.36 -11.66 6.62
CA ILE A 82 1.40 -10.66 6.29
C ILE A 82 1.46 -9.56 7.36
N LEU A 83 0.31 -9.09 7.84
CA LEU A 83 0.27 -8.10 8.92
C LEU A 83 0.89 -8.66 10.21
N SER A 84 0.61 -9.90 10.55
CA SER A 84 1.20 -10.53 11.75
C SER A 84 2.72 -10.64 11.65
N GLU A 85 3.25 -11.01 10.49
CA GLU A 85 4.70 -11.08 10.25
C GLU A 85 5.36 -9.70 10.35
N ALA A 86 4.73 -8.66 9.76
CA ALA A 86 5.19 -7.29 9.89
C ALA A 86 5.18 -6.79 11.34
N GLN A 87 4.17 -7.19 12.12
CA GLN A 87 4.08 -6.88 13.54
C GLN A 87 5.16 -7.58 14.35
N VAL A 88 5.45 -8.86 14.07
CA VAL A 88 6.55 -9.60 14.71
C VAL A 88 7.90 -8.93 14.41
N ALA A 89 8.15 -8.56 13.15
CA ALA A 89 9.37 -7.87 12.76
C ALA A 89 9.57 -6.53 13.47
N ASN A 90 8.48 -5.87 13.86
CA ASN A 90 8.47 -4.65 14.67
C ASN A 90 8.33 -4.91 16.19
N SER A 91 8.50 -6.13 16.64
CA SER A 91 8.38 -6.54 18.06
C SER A 91 7.00 -6.31 18.69
N LEU A 92 5.96 -6.20 17.88
CA LEU A 92 4.57 -6.01 18.30
C LEU A 92 3.84 -7.35 18.49
N TYR A 93 4.37 -8.22 19.35
CA TYR A 93 3.94 -9.61 19.50
C TYR A 93 2.47 -9.77 19.88
N LYS A 94 1.96 -8.93 20.80
CA LYS A 94 0.55 -8.97 21.20
C LYS A 94 -0.40 -8.64 20.04
N ASN A 95 0.00 -7.69 19.19
CA ASN A 95 -0.77 -7.31 18.00
C ASN A 95 -0.71 -8.42 16.94
N ALA A 96 0.46 -9.04 16.78
CA ALA A 96 0.64 -10.16 15.87
C ALA A 96 -0.29 -11.34 16.22
N LEU A 97 -0.40 -11.70 17.50
CA LEU A 97 -1.33 -12.74 17.96
C LEU A 97 -2.78 -12.40 17.63
N LYS A 98 -3.21 -11.15 17.83
CA LYS A 98 -4.56 -10.69 17.45
C LYS A 98 -4.79 -10.78 15.94
N SER A 99 -3.79 -10.45 15.12
CA SER A 99 -3.88 -10.57 13.66
C SER A 99 -3.97 -12.03 13.22
N LEU A 100 -3.23 -12.93 13.88
CA LEU A 100 -3.32 -14.38 13.65
C LEU A 100 -4.68 -14.96 14.07
N ASP A 101 -5.26 -14.45 15.15
CA ASP A 101 -6.62 -14.83 15.55
C ASP A 101 -7.63 -14.43 14.49
N LYS A 102 -7.49 -13.23 13.89
CA LYS A 102 -8.34 -12.80 12.78
C LYS A 102 -8.16 -13.67 11.53
N ALA A 103 -6.94 -14.03 11.18
CA ALA A 103 -6.68 -14.97 10.09
C ALA A 103 -7.33 -16.32 10.35
N GLN A 104 -7.26 -16.83 11.59
CA GLN A 104 -7.86 -18.09 12.00
C GLN A 104 -9.40 -18.07 12.00
N GLU A 105 -10.02 -16.94 12.35
CA GLU A 105 -11.47 -16.76 12.24
C GLU A 105 -11.94 -16.87 10.78
N ILE A 106 -11.15 -16.34 9.84
CA ILE A 106 -11.47 -16.38 8.40
C ILE A 106 -11.25 -17.78 7.83
N ASN A 107 -10.10 -18.37 8.11
CA ASN A 107 -9.74 -19.71 7.64
C ASN A 107 -9.01 -20.50 8.71
N PRO A 108 -9.70 -21.36 9.46
CA PRO A 108 -9.12 -22.14 10.56
C PRO A 108 -8.17 -23.26 10.12
N ASN A 109 -8.15 -23.61 8.83
CA ASN A 109 -7.42 -24.77 8.33
C ASN A 109 -6.01 -24.43 7.79
N ILE A 110 -5.54 -23.21 7.98
CA ILE A 110 -4.22 -22.79 7.52
C ILE A 110 -3.17 -23.18 8.56
N SER A 111 -2.28 -24.10 8.19
CA SER A 111 -1.17 -24.57 9.03
C SER A 111 -0.19 -23.45 9.41
N GLU A 112 -0.01 -22.47 8.53
CA GLU A 112 0.87 -21.32 8.71
C GLU A 112 0.51 -20.49 9.94
N ILE A 113 -0.79 -20.42 10.29
CA ILE A 113 -1.26 -19.69 11.49
C ILE A 113 -0.71 -20.33 12.76
N TYR A 114 -0.78 -21.65 12.84
CA TYR A 114 -0.30 -22.39 14.03
C TYR A 114 1.21 -22.31 14.14
N PHE A 115 1.91 -22.39 13.03
CA PHE A 115 3.35 -22.20 12.96
C PHE A 115 3.76 -20.80 13.42
N ALA A 116 3.11 -19.76 12.88
CA ALA A 116 3.37 -18.38 13.25
C ALA A 116 3.11 -18.12 14.75
N LYS A 117 2.01 -18.65 15.31
CA LYS A 117 1.72 -18.55 16.74
C LYS A 117 2.80 -19.23 17.57
N SER A 118 3.25 -20.43 17.19
CA SER A 118 4.28 -21.14 17.92
C SER A 118 5.61 -20.37 17.96
N ASN A 119 5.98 -19.72 16.85
CA ASN A 119 7.19 -18.88 16.79
C ASN A 119 7.13 -17.66 17.71
N ILE A 120 5.95 -17.13 17.99
CA ILE A 120 5.78 -15.99 18.91
C ILE A 120 5.88 -16.44 20.37
N TYR A 121 5.38 -17.63 20.68
CA TYR A 121 5.38 -18.15 22.07
C TYR A 121 6.73 -18.75 22.50
N PHE A 122 7.55 -19.15 21.56
CA PHE A 122 8.88 -19.71 21.78
C PHE A 122 10.00 -18.80 21.29
#